data_68e2dbfbf155c8f0cada68b66d0ede8e
#
_entry.id   68e2dbfbf155c8f0cada68b66d0ede8e
#
_cell.length_a   1.000
_cell.length_b   1.000
_cell.length_c   1.000
_cell.angle_alpha   90.00
_cell.angle_beta   90.00
_cell.angle_gamma   90.00
#
_symmetry.space_group_name_H-M   'P 1'
#
loop_
_entity.id
_entity.type
_entity.pdbx_description
1 polymer ?
#
loop_
_entity_poly.entity_id
_entity_poly.type
_entity_poly.pdbx_seq_one_letter_code
_entity_poly.pdbx_strand_id
1 'polypeptide(L)'
;MASAKKKHTNNPKTSRRAASPKRAVNSSSRVVVKAKTPRGPVIPITVRDKRAGKWFEKLVALQARLRGPRGCPWDREQTHASLRKFMIEETYEVLDAMESGDARHFSSELGDLLLQVIFHSILAEETGAFTISDVIESVHAKMVRRHPHVFGGAQAKNSKEVLKNWEQIKSEERAQERAEERDDEREKRSASSRGKGTPKSDDPPPATKPESILSDIPKSLPAALEAYQLTRRAARVGFDWDDLRGIFEKIDEEKAEILESLGSNAEKRSRESLKSHSQTELGPSDIAHLEEEVGDLLFAAVNVARFVGADPEIALKQANRKFLRRFQWMENAAQAEGKKFADLPREQMEALWNLSKQRESPKSAATK
;
A
#
# COMPACT_ATOMS: atom_id res chain seq x y z
N MET A 1 -7.89 -30.48 72.52
CA MET A 1 -8.12 -31.93 72.66
C MET A 1 -7.77 -32.63 71.42
N ALA A 2 -6.69 -33.28 71.46
CA ALA A 2 -6.38 -34.69 71.16
C ALA A 2 -6.50 -35.02 69.67
N SER A 3 -5.43 -35.13 68.97
CA SER A 3 -4.50 -36.27 68.88
C SER A 3 -5.03 -37.46 68.09
N ALA A 4 -4.43 -37.78 66.98
CA ALA A 4 -3.85 -39.08 66.71
C ALA A 4 -3.04 -39.16 65.43
N LYS A 5 -1.79 -39.53 65.63
CA LYS A 5 -0.81 -40.01 64.64
C LYS A 5 -1.23 -41.35 64.07
N LYS A 6 -0.89 -41.67 62.82
CA LYS A 6 -0.28 -42.97 62.49
C LYS A 6 0.62 -42.87 61.27
N LYS A 7 1.77 -43.50 61.44
CA LYS A 7 2.91 -43.70 60.51
C LYS A 7 2.69 -44.90 59.57
N HIS A 8 3.57 -44.95 58.57
CA HIS A 8 4.15 -46.11 57.84
C HIS A 8 3.67 -46.15 56.37
N THR A 9 4.48 -46.41 55.38
CA THR A 9 5.85 -46.95 55.18
C THR A 9 6.31 -46.71 53.75
N ASN A 10 7.58 -46.60 53.56
CA ASN A 10 8.34 -46.59 52.30
C ASN A 10 7.99 -47.72 51.32
N ASN A 11 7.96 -47.45 50.02
CA ASN A 11 8.76 -48.18 49.06
C ASN A 11 8.88 -47.47 47.70
N PRO A 12 10.04 -47.46 47.06
CA PRO A 12 10.30 -46.71 45.82
C PRO A 12 10.00 -47.57 44.60
N LYS A 13 9.14 -47.13 43.71
CA LYS A 13 9.03 -47.68 42.35
C LYS A 13 9.55 -46.70 41.32
N THR A 14 10.67 -47.09 40.75
CA THR A 14 11.28 -46.64 39.53
C THR A 14 10.30 -46.15 38.47
N SER A 15 10.25 -44.82 38.27
CA SER A 15 9.56 -44.22 37.15
C SER A 15 10.54 -44.12 35.96
N ARG A 16 10.26 -44.91 34.95
CA ARG A 16 10.89 -44.81 33.61
C ARG A 16 10.61 -43.40 33.03
N ARG A 17 11.67 -42.67 32.84
CA ARG A 17 11.75 -41.41 32.11
C ARG A 17 11.38 -41.69 30.66
N ALA A 18 10.16 -41.30 30.23
CA ALA A 18 9.75 -41.33 28.83
C ALA A 18 10.57 -40.25 28.11
N ALA A 19 11.37 -40.67 27.13
CA ALA A 19 12.09 -39.80 26.25
C ALA A 19 11.11 -39.18 25.29
N SER A 20 11.02 -37.86 25.29
CA SER A 20 10.33 -37.08 24.29
C SER A 20 10.96 -37.31 22.91
N PRO A 21 10.18 -37.47 21.84
CA PRO A 21 10.77 -37.64 20.51
C PRO A 21 11.40 -36.32 20.09
N LYS A 22 12.68 -36.32 19.84
CA LYS A 22 13.41 -35.26 19.14
C LYS A 22 12.74 -35.08 17.76
N ARG A 23 12.00 -34.02 17.59
CA ARG A 23 11.48 -33.58 16.30
C ARG A 23 12.69 -33.29 15.42
N ALA A 24 12.93 -34.14 14.43
CA ALA A 24 13.90 -33.89 13.38
C ALA A 24 13.54 -32.59 12.69
N VAL A 25 14.40 -31.59 12.83
CA VAL A 25 14.34 -30.37 12.03
C VAL A 25 14.74 -30.79 10.63
N ASN A 26 13.75 -30.98 9.78
CA ASN A 26 13.95 -31.19 8.37
C ASN A 26 14.66 -29.94 7.85
N SER A 27 15.90 -30.10 7.43
CA SER A 27 16.68 -29.09 6.73
C SER A 27 16.04 -28.86 5.36
N SER A 28 14.98 -28.08 5.31
CA SER A 28 14.46 -27.55 4.06
C SER A 28 15.55 -26.70 3.44
N SER A 29 16.00 -27.15 2.29
CA SER A 29 17.00 -26.52 1.44
C SER A 29 16.73 -25.02 1.33
N ARG A 30 17.63 -24.21 1.84
CA ARG A 30 17.67 -22.78 1.59
C ARG A 30 17.65 -22.59 0.07
N VAL A 31 16.55 -22.11 -0.47
CA VAL A 31 16.54 -21.48 -1.79
C VAL A 31 17.21 -20.12 -1.60
N VAL A 32 18.53 -20.15 -1.50
CA VAL A 32 19.33 -18.95 -1.67
C VAL A 32 19.23 -18.63 -3.16
N VAL A 33 18.35 -17.74 -3.52
CA VAL A 33 18.39 -17.07 -4.83
C VAL A 33 19.71 -16.30 -4.85
N LYS A 34 20.78 -16.99 -5.27
CA LYS A 34 22.04 -16.33 -5.62
C LYS A 34 21.78 -15.54 -6.90
N ALA A 35 21.24 -14.33 -6.74
CA ALA A 35 21.33 -13.35 -7.77
C ALA A 35 22.81 -13.24 -8.13
N LYS A 36 23.20 -13.70 -9.32
CA LYS A 36 24.49 -13.41 -9.91
C LYS A 36 24.53 -11.91 -10.09
N THR A 37 25.07 -11.22 -9.09
CA THR A 37 25.30 -9.77 -9.17
C THR A 37 26.21 -9.53 -10.38
N PRO A 38 25.75 -8.84 -11.43
CA PRO A 38 26.68 -8.36 -12.44
C PRO A 38 27.68 -7.49 -11.69
N ARG A 39 28.99 -7.63 -11.98
CA ARG A 39 30.00 -6.69 -11.50
C ARG A 39 29.71 -5.35 -12.18
N GLY A 40 28.73 -4.61 -11.62
CA GLY A 40 28.41 -3.26 -12.05
C GLY A 40 29.53 -2.28 -11.67
N PRO A 41 29.50 -1.06 -12.19
CA PRO A 41 30.46 -0.03 -11.85
C PRO A 41 30.46 0.18 -10.33
N VAL A 42 31.68 0.24 -9.76
CA VAL A 42 31.86 0.46 -8.32
C VAL A 42 31.41 1.88 -8.00
N ILE A 43 30.32 1.98 -7.25
CA ILE A 43 29.86 3.26 -6.70
C ILE A 43 30.77 3.59 -5.51
N PRO A 44 31.53 4.71 -5.53
CA PRO A 44 32.44 5.03 -4.44
C PRO A 44 31.66 5.37 -3.16
N ILE A 45 32.01 4.70 -2.07
CA ILE A 45 31.39 4.93 -0.74
C ILE A 45 32.14 6.06 -0.03
N THR A 46 31.45 7.13 0.29
CA THR A 46 31.98 8.31 0.97
C THR A 46 32.03 8.13 2.50
N VAL A 47 32.71 9.06 3.21
CA VAL A 47 32.70 9.11 4.68
C VAL A 47 31.27 9.32 5.22
N ARG A 48 30.46 10.12 4.54
CA ARG A 48 29.03 10.36 4.86
C ARG A 48 28.27 9.03 4.80
N ASP A 49 28.45 8.24 3.75
CA ASP A 49 27.75 6.97 3.54
C ASP A 49 28.13 5.94 4.61
N LYS A 50 29.40 5.91 5.01
CA LYS A 50 29.88 5.06 6.12
C LYS A 50 29.23 5.44 7.45
N ARG A 51 28.98 6.73 7.70
CA ARG A 51 28.28 7.17 8.91
C ARG A 51 26.82 6.73 8.90
N ALA A 52 26.13 6.91 7.78
CA ALA A 52 24.75 6.45 7.61
C ALA A 52 24.64 4.92 7.78
N GLY A 53 25.55 4.15 7.17
CA GLY A 53 25.61 2.70 7.32
C GLY A 53 25.75 2.26 8.79
N LYS A 54 26.63 2.91 9.57
CA LYS A 54 26.75 2.60 11.00
C LYS A 54 25.49 2.85 11.82
N TRP A 55 24.71 3.90 11.48
CA TRP A 55 23.46 4.16 12.16
C TRP A 55 22.38 3.18 11.73
N PHE A 56 22.37 2.79 10.46
CA PHE A 56 21.47 1.75 9.96
C PHE A 56 21.72 0.40 10.64
N GLU A 57 22.97 -0.04 10.75
CA GLU A 57 23.35 -1.24 11.50
C GLU A 57 22.86 -1.21 12.95
N LYS A 58 22.99 -0.04 13.63
CA LYS A 58 22.51 0.13 15.01
C LYS A 58 20.99 0.05 15.10
N LEU A 59 20.27 0.58 14.11
CA LEU A 59 18.81 0.54 14.10
C LEU A 59 18.31 -0.90 13.88
N VAL A 60 18.94 -1.66 12.98
CA VAL A 60 18.66 -3.08 12.76
C VAL A 60 18.91 -3.88 14.05
N ALA A 61 20.07 -3.66 14.69
CA ALA A 61 20.42 -4.32 15.95
C ALA A 61 19.46 -3.95 17.10
N LEU A 62 18.99 -2.70 17.15
CA LEU A 62 17.99 -2.25 18.11
C LEU A 62 16.69 -3.03 17.94
N GLN A 63 16.14 -3.11 16.73
CA GLN A 63 14.89 -3.80 16.47
C GLN A 63 15.01 -5.31 16.72
N ALA A 64 16.10 -5.94 16.32
CA ALA A 64 16.40 -7.34 16.67
C ALA A 64 16.42 -7.56 18.18
N ARG A 65 17.00 -6.60 18.95
CA ARG A 65 17.01 -6.66 20.41
C ARG A 65 15.62 -6.52 21.03
N LEU A 66 14.77 -5.64 20.49
CA LEU A 66 13.39 -5.45 20.96
C LEU A 66 12.57 -6.73 20.78
N ARG A 67 12.80 -7.49 19.72
CA ARG A 67 12.14 -8.78 19.48
C ARG A 67 12.79 -9.97 20.18
N GLY A 68 13.99 -9.80 20.71
CA GLY A 68 14.72 -10.87 21.39
C GLY A 68 14.05 -11.39 22.66
N PRO A 69 14.54 -12.48 23.27
CA PRO A 69 13.92 -13.14 24.43
C PRO A 69 13.71 -12.23 25.65
N ARG A 70 14.54 -11.21 25.80
CA ARG A 70 14.47 -10.19 26.86
C ARG A 70 14.12 -8.80 26.29
N GLY A 71 13.43 -8.78 25.17
CA GLY A 71 13.00 -7.56 24.50
C GLY A 71 11.62 -7.09 24.96
N CYS A 72 11.02 -6.21 24.19
CA CYS A 72 9.71 -5.64 24.45
C CYS A 72 8.61 -6.68 24.21
N PRO A 73 7.71 -6.93 25.17
CA PRO A 73 6.60 -7.86 24.98
C PRO A 73 5.72 -7.52 23.78
N TRP A 74 5.43 -6.23 23.58
CA TRP A 74 4.60 -5.76 22.47
C TRP A 74 5.26 -6.04 21.11
N ASP A 75 6.56 -5.71 20.94
CA ASP A 75 7.30 -5.99 19.70
C ASP A 75 7.32 -7.49 19.38
N ARG A 76 7.43 -8.34 20.38
CA ARG A 76 7.48 -9.80 20.23
C ARG A 76 6.18 -10.42 19.76
N GLU A 77 5.04 -9.80 20.07
CA GLU A 77 3.71 -10.26 19.67
C GLU A 77 3.37 -9.85 18.23
N GLN A 78 4.09 -8.89 17.65
CA GLN A 78 3.78 -8.38 16.33
C GLN A 78 4.02 -9.42 15.23
N THR A 79 3.18 -9.34 14.20
CA THR A 79 3.23 -10.14 12.98
C THR A 79 3.18 -9.22 11.76
N HIS A 80 3.48 -9.75 10.57
CA HIS A 80 3.27 -8.99 9.32
C HIS A 80 1.84 -8.44 9.21
N ALA A 81 0.85 -9.21 9.66
CA ALA A 81 -0.56 -8.81 9.58
C ALA A 81 -0.90 -7.67 10.56
N SER A 82 -0.39 -7.73 11.80
CA SER A 82 -0.66 -6.69 12.80
C SER A 82 0.02 -5.36 12.50
N LEU A 83 1.17 -5.40 11.81
CA LEU A 83 1.94 -4.22 11.45
C LEU A 83 1.45 -3.52 10.18
N ARG A 84 0.56 -4.13 9.38
CA ARG A 84 0.05 -3.49 8.14
C ARG A 84 -0.53 -2.11 8.35
N LYS A 85 -1.28 -1.92 9.42
CA LYS A 85 -1.90 -0.63 9.71
C LYS A 85 -0.85 0.45 9.97
N PHE A 86 0.20 0.14 10.73
CA PHE A 86 1.27 1.09 11.03
C PHE A 86 2.04 1.47 9.75
N MET A 87 2.35 0.52 8.86
CA MET A 87 3.00 0.84 7.59
C MET A 87 2.17 1.81 6.73
N ILE A 88 0.84 1.70 6.76
CA ILE A 88 -0.07 2.63 6.08
C ILE A 88 -0.06 3.99 6.80
N GLU A 89 -0.17 4.00 8.12
CA GLU A 89 -0.14 5.21 8.96
C GLU A 89 1.15 5.99 8.70
N GLU A 90 2.33 5.38 8.87
CA GLU A 90 3.64 6.02 8.63
C GLU A 90 3.77 6.54 7.19
N THR A 91 3.24 5.80 6.20
CA THR A 91 3.26 6.27 4.81
C THR A 91 2.48 7.58 4.65
N TYR A 92 1.32 7.70 5.29
CA TYR A 92 0.53 8.92 5.22
C TYR A 92 1.11 10.05 6.07
N GLU A 93 1.72 9.76 7.21
CA GLU A 93 2.41 10.74 8.04
C GLU A 93 3.63 11.33 7.33
N VAL A 94 4.38 10.51 6.60
CA VAL A 94 5.45 10.99 5.69
C VAL A 94 4.90 11.97 4.65
N LEU A 95 3.75 11.66 4.02
CA LEU A 95 3.13 12.56 3.04
C LEU A 95 2.67 13.88 3.69
N ASP A 96 2.09 13.80 4.87
CA ASP A 96 1.62 14.96 5.62
C ASP A 96 2.80 15.86 6.06
N ALA A 97 3.87 15.25 6.56
CA ALA A 97 5.08 15.96 6.94
C ALA A 97 5.80 16.62 5.74
N MET A 98 5.84 15.94 4.59
CA MET A 98 6.38 16.49 3.34
C MET A 98 5.64 17.76 2.92
N GLU A 99 4.32 17.79 3.03
CA GLU A 99 3.50 18.93 2.65
C GLU A 99 3.56 20.07 3.68
N SER A 100 3.83 19.77 4.95
CA SER A 100 3.97 20.79 6.00
C SER A 100 5.16 21.73 5.79
N GLY A 101 6.19 21.28 5.05
CA GLY A 101 7.45 21.98 4.87
C GLY A 101 8.36 21.95 6.09
N ASP A 102 7.99 21.27 7.18
CA ASP A 102 8.85 21.07 8.36
C ASP A 102 9.82 19.91 8.11
N ALA A 103 11.07 20.25 7.83
CA ALA A 103 12.13 19.29 7.56
C ALA A 103 12.44 18.35 8.74
N ARG A 104 12.20 18.79 9.99
CA ARG A 104 12.42 17.94 11.18
C ARG A 104 11.33 16.90 11.29
N HIS A 105 10.07 17.32 11.17
CA HIS A 105 8.93 16.43 11.15
C HIS A 105 9.06 15.43 10.02
N PHE A 106 9.33 15.88 8.80
CA PHE A 106 9.54 15.00 7.65
C PHE A 106 10.68 13.98 7.85
N SER A 107 11.79 14.39 8.48
CA SER A 107 12.89 13.47 8.82
C SER A 107 12.49 12.43 9.87
N SER A 108 11.62 12.78 10.82
CA SER A 108 11.09 11.86 11.83
C SER A 108 10.24 10.77 11.15
N GLU A 109 9.25 11.17 10.39
CA GLU A 109 8.31 10.24 9.74
C GLU A 109 9.00 9.29 8.75
N LEU A 110 10.01 9.79 8.02
CA LEU A 110 10.87 8.92 7.20
C LEU A 110 11.62 7.88 8.04
N GLY A 111 11.99 8.22 9.27
CA GLY A 111 12.61 7.31 10.23
C GLY A 111 11.64 6.20 10.66
N ASP A 112 10.40 6.56 10.95
CA ASP A 112 9.36 5.64 11.38
C ASP A 112 8.95 4.70 10.24
N LEU A 113 8.82 5.20 9.01
CA LEU A 113 8.62 4.36 7.83
C LEU A 113 9.81 3.39 7.60
N LEU A 114 11.05 3.85 7.78
CA LEU A 114 12.24 2.98 7.71
C LEU A 114 12.20 1.89 8.78
N LEU A 115 11.74 2.22 9.99
CA LEU A 115 11.57 1.25 11.07
C LEU A 115 10.57 0.15 10.68
N GLN A 116 9.47 0.47 10.00
CA GLN A 116 8.52 -0.53 9.50
C GLN A 116 9.21 -1.52 8.53
N VAL A 117 10.06 -1.02 7.62
CA VAL A 117 10.80 -1.87 6.68
C VAL A 117 11.73 -2.84 7.44
N ILE A 118 12.46 -2.34 8.44
CA ILE A 118 13.36 -3.15 9.26
C ILE A 118 12.57 -4.17 10.08
N PHE A 119 11.46 -3.76 10.70
CA PHE A 119 10.62 -4.63 11.51
C PHE A 119 10.10 -5.82 10.70
N HIS A 120 9.55 -5.56 9.52
CA HIS A 120 9.09 -6.60 8.61
C HIS A 120 10.24 -7.53 8.16
N SER A 121 11.44 -7.00 7.98
CA SER A 121 12.61 -7.80 7.61
C SER A 121 13.08 -8.71 8.75
N ILE A 122 13.04 -8.25 10.01
CA ILE A 122 13.32 -9.09 11.18
C ILE A 122 12.27 -10.22 11.33
N LEU A 123 10.99 -9.93 11.11
CA LEU A 123 9.95 -10.96 11.10
C LEU A 123 10.19 -12.03 10.03
N ALA A 124 10.62 -11.62 8.85
CA ALA A 124 10.97 -12.55 7.76
C ALA A 124 12.21 -13.39 8.09
N GLU A 125 13.21 -12.78 8.71
CA GLU A 125 14.43 -13.47 9.15
C GLU A 125 14.14 -14.53 10.22
N GLU A 126 13.23 -14.26 11.16
CA GLU A 126 12.80 -15.22 12.18
C GLU A 126 12.19 -16.50 11.57
N THR A 127 11.56 -16.38 10.42
CA THR A 127 11.01 -17.53 9.66
C THR A 127 11.98 -18.11 8.64
N GLY A 128 13.15 -17.50 8.46
CA GLY A 128 14.16 -17.89 7.47
C GLY A 128 13.77 -17.56 6.02
N ALA A 129 12.84 -16.62 5.83
CA ALA A 129 12.37 -16.24 4.50
C ALA A 129 13.39 -15.34 3.78
N PHE A 130 13.74 -14.21 4.37
CA PHE A 130 14.74 -13.27 3.88
C PHE A 130 15.24 -12.37 5.02
N THR A 131 16.31 -11.62 4.77
CA THR A 131 16.93 -10.66 5.70
C THR A 131 16.82 -9.24 5.17
N ILE A 132 17.11 -8.24 6.01
CA ILE A 132 17.22 -6.84 5.57
C ILE A 132 18.31 -6.66 4.52
N SER A 133 19.39 -7.46 4.55
CA SER A 133 20.41 -7.43 3.51
C SER A 133 19.86 -7.84 2.15
N ASP A 134 19.03 -8.88 2.10
CA ASP A 134 18.40 -9.32 0.85
C ASP A 134 17.49 -8.21 0.27
N VAL A 135 16.77 -7.49 1.13
CA VAL A 135 15.94 -6.34 0.71
C VAL A 135 16.80 -5.24 0.09
N ILE A 136 17.91 -4.88 0.74
CA ILE A 136 18.80 -3.81 0.27
C ILE A 136 19.53 -4.22 -1.02
N GLU A 137 20.06 -5.43 -1.07
CA GLU A 137 20.76 -5.94 -2.25
C GLU A 137 19.82 -6.02 -3.46
N SER A 138 18.59 -6.48 -3.25
CA SER A 138 17.59 -6.55 -4.31
C SER A 138 17.27 -5.18 -4.89
N VAL A 139 16.99 -4.17 -4.05
CA VAL A 139 16.67 -2.83 -4.54
C VAL A 139 17.89 -2.17 -5.17
N HIS A 140 19.11 -2.35 -4.62
CA HIS A 140 20.34 -1.85 -5.21
C HIS A 140 20.57 -2.42 -6.61
N ALA A 141 20.52 -3.74 -6.76
CA ALA A 141 20.70 -4.40 -8.05
C ALA A 141 19.66 -3.95 -9.07
N LYS A 142 18.41 -3.83 -8.64
CA LYS A 142 17.29 -3.29 -9.44
C LYS A 142 17.56 -1.86 -9.92
N MET A 143 18.03 -0.98 -9.05
CA MET A 143 18.33 0.41 -9.42
C MET A 143 19.50 0.51 -10.38
N VAL A 144 20.58 -0.23 -10.18
CA VAL A 144 21.72 -0.28 -11.11
C VAL A 144 21.27 -0.76 -12.49
N ARG A 145 20.51 -1.84 -12.55
CA ARG A 145 20.02 -2.43 -13.80
C ARG A 145 19.08 -1.50 -14.57
N ARG A 146 18.20 -0.80 -13.87
CA ARG A 146 17.20 0.12 -14.47
C ARG A 146 17.77 1.48 -14.87
N HIS A 147 19.04 1.75 -14.57
CA HIS A 147 19.72 2.99 -14.96
C HIS A 147 20.95 2.71 -15.83
N PRO A 148 20.81 2.01 -16.97
CA PRO A 148 21.94 1.68 -17.84
C PRO A 148 22.60 2.91 -18.46
N HIS A 149 21.95 4.05 -18.47
CA HIS A 149 22.50 5.34 -18.88
C HIS A 149 23.42 5.97 -17.82
N VAL A 150 23.41 5.49 -16.58
CA VAL A 150 24.32 5.93 -15.51
C VAL A 150 25.39 4.87 -15.22
N PHE A 151 25.00 3.60 -15.17
CA PHE A 151 25.85 2.50 -14.74
C PHE A 151 26.30 1.56 -15.87
N GLY A 152 25.82 1.80 -17.10
CA GLY A 152 26.13 1.02 -18.31
C GLY A 152 26.54 1.88 -19.49
N GLY A 153 26.39 1.33 -20.70
CA GLY A 153 26.76 2.02 -21.95
C GLY A 153 25.59 2.65 -22.72
N ALA A 154 24.36 2.59 -22.18
CA ALA A 154 23.19 3.18 -22.83
C ALA A 154 23.23 4.71 -22.73
N GLN A 155 22.64 5.39 -23.72
CA GLN A 155 22.48 6.84 -23.68
C GLN A 155 21.00 7.19 -23.54
N ALA A 156 20.70 8.24 -22.78
CA ALA A 156 19.40 8.85 -22.72
C ALA A 156 19.55 10.36 -22.73
N LYS A 157 18.87 11.01 -23.67
CA LYS A 157 19.02 12.46 -23.92
C LYS A 157 18.13 13.32 -23.03
N ASN A 158 17.06 12.74 -22.51
CA ASN A 158 16.07 13.44 -21.68
C ASN A 158 15.31 12.48 -20.78
N SER A 159 14.55 13.02 -19.83
CA SER A 159 13.77 12.24 -18.86
C SER A 159 12.72 11.34 -19.50
N LYS A 160 12.15 11.70 -20.65
CA LYS A 160 11.17 10.87 -21.36
C LYS A 160 11.80 9.57 -21.88
N GLU A 161 13.01 9.66 -22.46
CA GLU A 161 13.76 8.48 -22.89
C GLU A 161 14.16 7.60 -21.70
N VAL A 162 14.58 8.20 -20.57
CA VAL A 162 14.87 7.48 -19.34
C VAL A 162 13.64 6.70 -18.89
N LEU A 163 12.47 7.33 -18.80
CA LEU A 163 11.23 6.69 -18.39
C LEU A 163 10.82 5.57 -19.35
N LYS A 164 10.94 5.77 -20.67
CA LYS A 164 10.63 4.74 -21.66
C LYS A 164 11.53 3.50 -21.47
N ASN A 165 12.84 3.71 -21.36
CA ASN A 165 13.80 2.63 -21.15
C ASN A 165 13.56 1.90 -19.82
N TRP A 166 13.26 2.66 -18.77
CA TRP A 166 12.95 2.10 -17.44
C TRP A 166 11.70 1.21 -17.43
N GLU A 167 10.65 1.62 -18.14
CA GLU A 167 9.43 0.83 -18.29
C GLU A 167 9.68 -0.43 -19.13
N GLN A 168 10.47 -0.33 -20.20
CA GLN A 168 10.85 -1.48 -21.00
C GLN A 168 11.60 -2.52 -20.13
N ILE A 169 12.65 -2.09 -19.44
CA ILE A 169 13.45 -2.97 -18.56
C ILE A 169 12.55 -3.61 -17.49
N LYS A 170 11.65 -2.83 -16.88
CA LYS A 170 10.70 -3.34 -15.90
C LYS A 170 9.73 -4.38 -16.48
N SER A 171 9.36 -4.24 -17.75
CA SER A 171 8.52 -5.23 -18.45
C SER A 171 9.28 -6.52 -18.71
N GLU A 172 10.55 -6.41 -19.12
CA GLU A 172 11.43 -7.57 -19.35
C GLU A 172 11.73 -8.33 -18.06
N GLU A 173 12.00 -7.61 -16.94
CA GLU A 173 12.20 -8.21 -15.62
C GLU A 173 10.98 -9.03 -15.18
N ARG A 174 9.78 -8.48 -15.33
CA ARG A 174 8.55 -9.19 -14.97
C ARG A 174 8.32 -10.42 -15.85
N ALA A 175 8.65 -10.35 -17.14
CA ALA A 175 8.55 -11.50 -18.02
C ALA A 175 9.51 -12.62 -17.61
N GLN A 176 10.69 -12.25 -17.14
CA GLN A 176 11.70 -13.19 -16.65
C GLN A 176 11.29 -13.80 -15.29
N GLU A 177 10.86 -12.98 -14.32
CA GLU A 177 10.37 -13.45 -13.02
C GLU A 177 9.24 -14.48 -13.18
N ARG A 178 8.30 -14.22 -14.09
CA ARG A 178 7.20 -15.16 -14.39
C ARG A 178 7.67 -16.44 -15.09
N ALA A 179 8.71 -16.38 -15.90
CA ALA A 179 9.27 -17.57 -16.51
C ALA A 179 9.93 -18.46 -15.45
N GLU A 180 10.67 -17.88 -14.52
CA GLU A 180 11.30 -18.56 -13.39
C GLU A 180 10.26 -19.18 -12.45
N GLU A 181 9.18 -18.46 -12.11
CA GLU A 181 8.08 -18.99 -11.29
C GLU A 181 7.40 -20.21 -11.95
N ARG A 182 7.20 -20.17 -13.27
CA ARG A 182 6.62 -21.30 -14.02
C ARG A 182 7.53 -22.52 -14.04
N ASP A 183 8.82 -22.32 -14.17
CA ASP A 183 9.78 -23.40 -14.13
C ASP A 183 9.88 -24.04 -12.74
N ASP A 184 9.86 -23.22 -11.68
CA ASP A 184 9.79 -23.69 -10.29
C ASP A 184 8.49 -24.50 -10.01
N GLU A 185 7.36 -24.03 -10.52
CA GLU A 185 6.09 -24.78 -10.40
C GLU A 185 6.11 -26.10 -11.17
N ARG A 186 6.72 -26.12 -12.35
CA ARG A 186 6.90 -27.36 -13.13
C ARG A 186 7.80 -28.36 -12.38
N GLU A 187 8.89 -27.90 -11.79
CA GLU A 187 9.76 -28.75 -10.97
C GLU A 187 9.02 -29.32 -9.75
N LYS A 188 8.27 -28.49 -9.03
CA LYS A 188 7.45 -28.91 -7.87
C LYS A 188 6.39 -29.95 -8.28
N ARG A 189 5.73 -29.78 -9.42
CA ARG A 189 4.77 -30.76 -9.96
C ARG A 189 5.44 -32.06 -10.38
N SER A 190 6.60 -31.99 -11.03
CA SER A 190 7.36 -33.18 -11.44
C SER A 190 7.92 -33.96 -10.24
N ALA A 191 8.33 -33.27 -9.17
CA ALA A 191 8.77 -33.90 -7.94
C ALA A 191 7.62 -34.58 -7.18
N SER A 192 6.42 -33.99 -7.19
CA SER A 192 5.22 -34.55 -6.56
C SER A 192 4.66 -35.76 -7.32
N SER A 193 4.88 -35.86 -8.63
CA SER A 193 4.40 -36.98 -9.46
C SER A 193 5.30 -38.22 -9.42
N ARG A 194 6.53 -38.10 -8.94
CA ARG A 194 7.43 -39.26 -8.80
C ARG A 194 7.04 -40.27 -7.70
N GLY A 195 6.02 -39.93 -6.89
CA GLY A 195 5.54 -40.80 -5.80
C GLY A 195 4.22 -41.54 -6.06
N LYS A 196 3.53 -41.32 -7.18
CA LYS A 196 2.29 -42.01 -7.51
C LYS A 196 2.34 -42.48 -8.96
N GLY A 197 2.13 -43.78 -9.17
CA GLY A 197 2.23 -44.45 -10.45
C GLY A 197 1.57 -43.70 -11.61
N THR A 198 2.23 -43.79 -12.74
CA THR A 198 1.91 -43.13 -14.01
C THR A 198 0.41 -43.13 -14.37
N PRO A 199 -0.23 -41.95 -14.50
CA PRO A 199 -1.42 -41.87 -15.34
C PRO A 199 -0.97 -41.79 -16.80
N LYS A 200 -1.33 -42.79 -17.61
CA LYS A 200 -1.35 -42.69 -19.05
C LYS A 200 -2.51 -41.75 -19.41
N SER A 201 -2.24 -40.51 -19.64
CA SER A 201 -3.09 -39.65 -20.45
C SER A 201 -2.18 -38.80 -21.33
N ASP A 202 -2.28 -39.05 -22.64
CA ASP A 202 -1.66 -38.27 -23.71
C ASP A 202 -2.36 -36.90 -23.92
N ASP A 203 -3.02 -36.39 -22.90
CA ASP A 203 -3.62 -35.05 -22.97
C ASP A 203 -2.54 -34.01 -22.88
N PRO A 204 -2.45 -33.05 -23.83
CA PRO A 204 -1.56 -31.93 -23.74
C PRO A 204 -1.89 -31.14 -22.48
N PRO A 205 -0.90 -30.58 -21.79
CA PRO A 205 -1.13 -29.75 -20.60
C PRO A 205 -2.14 -28.65 -20.97
N PRO A 206 -3.12 -28.34 -20.09
CA PRO A 206 -4.09 -27.31 -20.38
C PRO A 206 -3.38 -26.03 -20.73
N ALA A 207 -3.69 -25.45 -21.89
CA ALA A 207 -3.12 -24.20 -22.35
C ALA A 207 -3.29 -23.16 -21.24
N THR A 208 -2.19 -22.67 -20.70
CA THR A 208 -2.21 -21.60 -19.72
C THR A 208 -2.91 -20.41 -20.36
N LYS A 209 -4.05 -19.98 -19.79
CA LYS A 209 -4.72 -18.77 -20.25
C LYS A 209 -3.72 -17.63 -20.27
N PRO A 210 -3.68 -16.82 -21.35
CA PRO A 210 -2.82 -15.65 -21.38
C PRO A 210 -3.16 -14.75 -20.18
N GLU A 211 -2.17 -14.46 -19.38
CA GLU A 211 -2.34 -13.57 -18.24
C GLU A 211 -2.65 -12.16 -18.73
N SER A 212 -3.60 -11.51 -18.08
CA SER A 212 -3.95 -10.12 -18.39
C SER A 212 -2.76 -9.19 -18.11
N ILE A 213 -2.55 -8.21 -18.96
CA ILE A 213 -1.59 -7.12 -18.71
C ILE A 213 -1.88 -6.34 -17.42
N LEU A 214 -3.06 -6.54 -16.84
CA LEU A 214 -3.54 -5.89 -15.62
C LEU A 214 -3.32 -6.75 -14.36
N SER A 215 -2.87 -8.01 -14.49
CA SER A 215 -2.82 -8.98 -13.38
C SER A 215 -1.88 -8.61 -12.22
N ASP A 216 -0.81 -7.83 -12.48
CA ASP A 216 0.21 -7.49 -11.46
C ASP A 216 -0.12 -6.21 -10.66
N ILE A 217 -1.35 -5.74 -10.67
CA ILE A 217 -1.73 -4.58 -9.86
C ILE A 217 -2.09 -5.09 -8.47
N PRO A 218 -1.41 -4.60 -7.40
CA PRO A 218 -1.72 -5.06 -6.06
C PRO A 218 -3.15 -4.70 -5.67
N LYS A 219 -3.95 -5.70 -5.32
CA LYS A 219 -5.35 -5.53 -4.87
C LYS A 219 -5.48 -4.81 -3.51
N SER A 220 -4.36 -4.57 -2.83
CA SER A 220 -4.31 -3.85 -1.55
C SER A 220 -4.10 -2.34 -1.71
N LEU A 221 -4.03 -1.83 -2.94
CA LEU A 221 -3.93 -0.41 -3.18
C LEU A 221 -5.23 0.30 -2.76
N PRO A 222 -5.15 1.58 -2.31
CA PRO A 222 -6.32 2.45 -2.27
C PRO A 222 -7.02 2.47 -3.64
N ALA A 223 -8.36 2.47 -3.64
CA ALA A 223 -9.14 2.30 -4.87
C ALA A 223 -8.79 3.34 -5.96
N ALA A 224 -8.52 4.60 -5.56
CA ALA A 224 -8.12 5.63 -6.51
C ALA A 224 -6.76 5.33 -7.18
N LEU A 225 -5.79 4.80 -6.41
CA LEU A 225 -4.50 4.38 -6.96
C LEU A 225 -4.60 3.11 -7.80
N GLU A 226 -5.47 2.17 -7.41
CA GLU A 226 -5.75 0.97 -8.20
C GLU A 226 -6.32 1.35 -9.58
N ALA A 227 -7.38 2.16 -9.62
CA ALA A 227 -7.97 2.69 -10.85
C ALA A 227 -6.96 3.44 -11.72
N TYR A 228 -6.10 4.27 -11.10
CA TYR A 228 -5.01 4.96 -11.81
C TYR A 228 -4.02 3.98 -12.44
N GLN A 229 -3.62 2.93 -11.75
CA GLN A 229 -2.70 1.92 -12.29
C GLN A 229 -3.34 1.08 -13.40
N LEU A 230 -4.62 0.71 -13.25
CA LEU A 230 -5.40 -0.01 -14.26
C LEU A 230 -5.45 0.79 -15.57
N THR A 231 -5.91 2.03 -15.50
CA THR A 231 -6.08 2.90 -16.67
C THR A 231 -4.74 3.29 -17.30
N ARG A 232 -3.70 3.52 -16.50
CA ARG A 232 -2.34 3.78 -17.00
C ARG A 232 -1.77 2.59 -17.77
N ARG A 233 -2.07 1.35 -17.36
CA ARG A 233 -1.62 0.15 -18.09
C ARG A 233 -2.42 -0.06 -19.37
N ALA A 234 -3.74 0.15 -19.34
CA ALA A 234 -4.59 0.09 -20.52
C ALA A 234 -4.13 1.09 -21.60
N ALA A 235 -3.84 2.32 -21.20
CA ALA A 235 -3.32 3.35 -22.09
C ALA A 235 -2.03 2.97 -22.82
N ARG A 236 -1.14 2.19 -22.20
CA ARG A 236 0.13 1.73 -22.80
C ARG A 236 -0.05 0.80 -24.01
N VAL A 237 -1.15 0.09 -24.06
CA VAL A 237 -1.47 -0.81 -25.19
C VAL A 237 -2.42 -0.16 -26.20
N GLY A 238 -2.62 1.15 -26.08
CA GLY A 238 -3.46 1.93 -26.98
C GLY A 238 -4.93 1.96 -26.59
N PHE A 239 -5.33 1.42 -25.42
CA PHE A 239 -6.68 1.56 -24.92
C PHE A 239 -6.75 2.78 -23.98
N ASP A 240 -6.94 3.94 -24.59
CA ASP A 240 -7.01 5.24 -23.93
C ASP A 240 -7.97 6.18 -24.65
N TRP A 241 -8.38 7.23 -23.97
CA TRP A 241 -9.14 8.34 -24.52
C TRP A 241 -8.28 9.18 -25.46
N ASP A 242 -8.85 9.67 -26.55
CA ASP A 242 -8.16 10.55 -27.48
C ASP A 242 -7.81 11.91 -26.84
N ASP A 243 -8.74 12.42 -26.02
CA ASP A 243 -8.58 13.71 -25.34
C ASP A 243 -9.39 13.78 -24.02
N LEU A 244 -9.22 14.86 -23.27
CA LEU A 244 -9.94 15.13 -22.05
C LEU A 244 -11.46 15.29 -22.26
N ARG A 245 -11.89 15.69 -23.46
CA ARG A 245 -13.30 15.92 -23.76
C ARG A 245 -14.09 14.61 -23.64
N GLY A 246 -13.57 13.54 -24.24
CA GLY A 246 -14.20 12.22 -24.16
C GLY A 246 -14.35 11.75 -22.70
N ILE A 247 -13.37 12.04 -21.82
CA ILE A 247 -13.48 11.70 -20.41
C ILE A 247 -14.58 12.53 -19.71
N PHE A 248 -14.69 13.82 -20.03
CA PHE A 248 -15.75 14.67 -19.48
C PHE A 248 -17.14 14.29 -19.99
N GLU A 249 -17.26 13.89 -21.26
CA GLU A 249 -18.49 13.35 -21.82
C GLU A 249 -18.94 12.09 -21.06
N LYS A 250 -17.99 11.19 -20.72
CA LYS A 250 -18.28 10.01 -19.89
C LYS A 250 -18.71 10.40 -18.46
N ILE A 251 -18.08 11.40 -17.84
CA ILE A 251 -18.51 11.92 -16.53
C ILE A 251 -19.97 12.46 -16.59
N ASP A 252 -20.32 13.13 -17.67
CA ASP A 252 -21.70 13.63 -17.85
C ASP A 252 -22.70 12.49 -18.10
N GLU A 253 -22.28 11.40 -18.78
CA GLU A 253 -23.04 10.16 -18.95
C GLU A 253 -23.31 9.50 -17.58
N GLU A 254 -22.27 9.20 -16.78
CA GLU A 254 -22.41 8.59 -15.45
C GLU A 254 -23.29 9.42 -14.51
N LYS A 255 -23.14 10.73 -14.57
CA LYS A 255 -24.01 11.64 -13.83
C LYS A 255 -25.47 11.52 -14.25
N ALA A 256 -25.75 11.35 -15.56
CA ALA A 256 -27.10 11.17 -16.06
C ALA A 256 -27.69 9.82 -15.63
N GLU A 257 -26.91 8.75 -15.65
CA GLU A 257 -27.30 7.40 -15.21
C GLU A 257 -27.64 7.36 -13.71
N ILE A 258 -26.84 8.04 -12.88
CA ILE A 258 -27.15 8.24 -11.44
C ILE A 258 -28.48 8.98 -11.27
N LEU A 259 -28.71 10.03 -12.04
CA LEU A 259 -29.96 10.82 -11.95
C LEU A 259 -31.18 10.04 -12.43
N GLU A 260 -31.03 9.23 -13.48
CA GLU A 260 -32.07 8.34 -14.00
C GLU A 260 -32.42 7.25 -12.98
N SER A 261 -31.42 6.61 -12.38
CA SER A 261 -31.60 5.57 -11.33
C SER A 261 -32.28 6.14 -10.08
N LEU A 262 -32.08 7.41 -9.77
CA LEU A 262 -32.78 8.09 -8.69
C LEU A 262 -34.26 8.44 -9.04
N GLY A 263 -34.59 8.49 -10.32
CA GLY A 263 -35.95 8.78 -10.84
C GLY A 263 -36.51 10.13 -10.35
N SER A 264 -37.82 10.27 -10.41
CA SER A 264 -38.53 11.48 -9.92
C SER A 264 -38.32 11.78 -8.42
N ASN A 265 -37.69 10.87 -7.69
CA ASN A 265 -37.34 11.06 -6.27
C ASN A 265 -36.05 11.85 -6.08
N ALA A 266 -35.21 12.05 -7.13
CA ALA A 266 -33.98 12.83 -7.03
C ALA A 266 -34.23 14.27 -6.53
N GLU A 267 -35.28 14.92 -7.02
CA GLU A 267 -35.65 16.27 -6.63
C GLU A 267 -36.30 16.33 -5.23
N LYS A 268 -36.95 15.24 -4.80
CA LYS A 268 -37.61 15.16 -3.48
C LYS A 268 -36.70 14.80 -2.34
N ARG A 269 -35.44 14.39 -2.61
CA ARG A 269 -34.44 14.12 -1.60
C ARG A 269 -33.93 15.41 -0.98
N SER A 270 -34.79 16.01 -0.14
CA SER A 270 -34.42 17.17 0.65
C SER A 270 -33.41 16.77 1.75
N ARG A 271 -32.64 17.76 2.23
CA ARG A 271 -31.76 17.57 3.42
C ARG A 271 -32.50 17.07 4.65
N GLU A 272 -33.78 17.19 4.74
CA GLU A 272 -34.60 16.69 5.86
C GLU A 272 -34.64 15.17 5.86
N SER A 273 -34.70 14.52 4.69
CA SER A 273 -34.57 13.06 4.57
C SER A 273 -33.22 12.53 5.03
N LEU A 274 -32.13 13.27 4.81
CA LEU A 274 -30.78 12.91 5.25
C LEU A 274 -30.58 13.09 6.76
N LYS A 275 -31.29 14.07 7.39
CA LYS A 275 -31.17 14.29 8.84
C LYS A 275 -31.97 13.27 9.66
N SER A 276 -33.01 12.68 9.10
CA SER A 276 -33.89 11.77 9.84
C SER A 276 -33.34 10.36 10.00
N HIS A 277 -32.14 10.02 9.47
CA HIS A 277 -31.63 8.63 9.38
C HIS A 277 -32.69 7.66 8.82
N SER A 278 -33.74 8.18 8.23
CA SER A 278 -34.69 7.41 7.46
C SER A 278 -33.91 6.85 6.28
N GLN A 279 -33.58 5.57 6.34
CA GLN A 279 -33.02 4.82 5.23
C GLN A 279 -33.87 5.20 4.01
N THR A 280 -33.20 5.70 3.01
CA THR A 280 -33.82 5.97 1.70
C THR A 280 -34.72 4.80 1.35
N GLU A 281 -35.93 5.07 0.85
CA GLU A 281 -36.89 4.06 0.38
C GLU A 281 -36.36 3.24 -0.83
N LEU A 282 -35.04 3.25 -1.06
CA LEU A 282 -34.39 2.45 -2.09
C LEU A 282 -34.25 1.02 -1.61
N GLY A 283 -34.67 0.10 -2.45
CA GLY A 283 -34.41 -1.32 -2.25
C GLY A 283 -32.89 -1.64 -2.31
N PRO A 284 -32.46 -2.79 -1.78
CA PRO A 284 -31.06 -3.21 -1.86
C PRO A 284 -30.51 -3.29 -3.30
N SER A 285 -31.38 -3.62 -4.28
CA SER A 285 -31.04 -3.64 -5.71
C SER A 285 -30.74 -2.26 -6.26
N ASP A 286 -31.53 -1.25 -5.85
CA ASP A 286 -31.36 0.12 -6.32
C ASP A 286 -30.10 0.76 -5.73
N ILE A 287 -29.77 0.42 -4.48
CA ILE A 287 -28.53 0.84 -3.84
C ILE A 287 -27.34 0.23 -4.56
N ALA A 288 -27.37 -1.07 -4.89
CA ALA A 288 -26.26 -1.74 -5.58
C ALA A 288 -26.03 -1.14 -6.97
N HIS A 289 -27.09 -0.83 -7.71
CA HIS A 289 -26.98 -0.17 -9.01
C HIS A 289 -26.39 1.24 -8.88
N LEU A 290 -26.86 2.04 -7.91
CA LEU A 290 -26.28 3.35 -7.64
C LEU A 290 -24.80 3.30 -7.18
N GLU A 291 -24.40 2.26 -6.45
CA GLU A 291 -22.99 2.05 -6.09
C GLU A 291 -22.14 1.78 -7.33
N GLU A 292 -22.67 1.06 -8.34
CA GLU A 292 -22.02 0.83 -9.63
C GLU A 292 -21.81 2.15 -10.38
N GLU A 293 -22.86 2.93 -10.61
CA GLU A 293 -22.77 4.22 -11.32
C GLU A 293 -21.86 5.24 -10.62
N VAL A 294 -21.93 5.31 -9.28
CA VAL A 294 -21.01 6.15 -8.50
C VAL A 294 -19.57 5.65 -8.64
N GLY A 295 -19.37 4.33 -8.72
CA GLY A 295 -18.07 3.74 -8.96
C GLY A 295 -17.50 4.16 -10.32
N ASP A 296 -18.30 4.13 -11.37
CA ASP A 296 -17.90 4.51 -12.73
C ASP A 296 -17.61 6.01 -12.84
N LEU A 297 -18.41 6.86 -12.19
CA LEU A 297 -18.14 8.29 -12.06
C LEU A 297 -16.77 8.55 -11.38
N LEU A 298 -16.47 7.85 -10.28
CA LEU A 298 -15.19 7.98 -9.60
C LEU A 298 -14.03 7.48 -10.47
N PHE A 299 -14.23 6.38 -11.20
CA PHE A 299 -13.25 5.84 -12.13
C PHE A 299 -12.96 6.82 -13.29
N ALA A 300 -13.97 7.46 -13.86
CA ALA A 300 -13.82 8.50 -14.86
C ALA A 300 -13.06 9.73 -14.29
N ALA A 301 -13.36 10.15 -13.05
CA ALA A 301 -12.63 11.23 -12.38
C ALA A 301 -11.14 10.91 -12.16
N VAL A 302 -10.82 9.66 -11.83
CA VAL A 302 -9.41 9.19 -11.74
C VAL A 302 -8.73 9.25 -13.11
N ASN A 303 -9.44 8.95 -14.20
CA ASN A 303 -8.91 9.12 -15.56
C ASN A 303 -8.59 10.57 -15.89
N VAL A 304 -9.39 11.53 -15.46
CA VAL A 304 -9.05 12.97 -15.60
C VAL A 304 -7.72 13.26 -14.91
N ALA A 305 -7.56 12.82 -13.65
CA ALA A 305 -6.30 13.02 -12.91
C ALA A 305 -5.11 12.44 -13.65
N ARG A 306 -5.22 11.19 -14.12
CA ARG A 306 -4.18 10.53 -14.92
C ARG A 306 -3.84 11.30 -16.19
N PHE A 307 -4.83 11.76 -16.91
CA PHE A 307 -4.64 12.44 -18.20
C PHE A 307 -3.91 13.77 -18.06
N VAL A 308 -4.16 14.50 -16.96
CA VAL A 308 -3.45 15.75 -16.64
C VAL A 308 -2.12 15.51 -15.89
N GLY A 309 -1.75 14.26 -15.63
CA GLY A 309 -0.53 13.91 -14.91
C GLY A 309 -0.57 14.11 -13.39
N ALA A 310 -1.74 14.24 -12.81
CA ALA A 310 -1.95 14.32 -11.37
C ALA A 310 -2.11 12.93 -10.75
N ASP A 311 -1.62 12.76 -9.53
CA ASP A 311 -1.91 11.57 -8.72
C ASP A 311 -3.29 11.75 -8.04
N PRO A 312 -4.25 10.83 -8.25
CA PRO A 312 -5.62 11.01 -7.74
C PRO A 312 -5.71 10.93 -6.22
N GLU A 313 -4.90 10.12 -5.56
CA GLU A 313 -4.88 9.99 -4.10
C GLU A 313 -4.36 11.29 -3.46
N ILE A 314 -3.25 11.81 -3.98
CA ILE A 314 -2.67 13.09 -3.52
C ILE A 314 -3.66 14.22 -3.79
N ALA A 315 -4.27 14.28 -4.97
CA ALA A 315 -5.23 15.32 -5.32
C ALA A 315 -6.44 15.33 -4.38
N LEU A 316 -6.99 14.15 -4.06
CA LEU A 316 -8.11 14.01 -3.14
C LEU A 316 -7.71 14.36 -1.70
N LYS A 317 -6.54 13.93 -1.24
CA LYS A 317 -5.98 14.31 0.06
C LYS A 317 -5.85 15.84 0.20
N GLN A 318 -5.33 16.51 -0.81
CA GLN A 318 -5.24 17.99 -0.82
C GLN A 318 -6.61 18.65 -0.78
N ALA A 319 -7.60 18.10 -1.47
CA ALA A 319 -8.99 18.60 -1.42
C ALA A 319 -9.58 18.44 -0.01
N ASN A 320 -9.36 17.28 0.63
CA ASN A 320 -9.82 17.02 2.00
C ASN A 320 -9.19 18.00 3.01
N ARG A 321 -7.87 18.23 2.94
CA ARG A 321 -7.18 19.21 3.80
C ARG A 321 -7.67 20.63 3.57
N LYS A 322 -7.90 21.00 2.31
CA LYS A 322 -8.46 22.30 1.98
C LYS A 322 -9.86 22.47 2.58
N PHE A 323 -10.70 21.43 2.50
CA PHE A 323 -12.01 21.44 3.13
C PHE A 323 -11.90 21.60 4.66
N LEU A 324 -11.05 20.80 5.31
CA LEU A 324 -10.84 20.82 6.75
C LEU A 324 -10.37 22.21 7.24
N ARG A 325 -9.35 22.80 6.59
CA ARG A 325 -8.87 24.14 6.95
C ARG A 325 -9.96 25.20 6.84
N ARG A 326 -10.76 25.16 5.77
CA ARG A 326 -11.87 26.11 5.57
C ARG A 326 -12.94 25.92 6.62
N PHE A 327 -13.28 24.69 6.93
CA PHE A 327 -14.29 24.37 7.92
C PHE A 327 -13.84 24.81 9.34
N GLN A 328 -12.62 24.51 9.74
CA GLN A 328 -12.04 25.01 10.99
C GLN A 328 -12.05 26.54 11.08
N TRP A 329 -11.73 27.21 9.98
CA TRP A 329 -11.81 28.67 9.94
C TRP A 329 -13.25 29.16 10.17
N MET A 330 -14.25 28.52 9.58
CA MET A 330 -15.66 28.86 9.79
C MET A 330 -16.08 28.67 11.26
N GLU A 331 -15.67 27.57 11.87
CA GLU A 331 -15.92 27.30 13.30
C GLU A 331 -15.31 28.41 14.18
N ASN A 332 -14.05 28.75 13.92
CA ASN A 332 -13.35 29.81 14.65
C ASN A 332 -14.01 31.18 14.45
N ALA A 333 -14.48 31.48 13.24
CA ALA A 333 -15.19 32.74 12.95
C ALA A 333 -16.53 32.83 13.69
N ALA A 334 -17.30 31.73 13.74
CA ALA A 334 -18.52 31.67 14.51
C ALA A 334 -18.28 31.82 16.01
N GLN A 335 -17.25 31.15 16.52
CA GLN A 335 -16.84 31.25 17.93
C GLN A 335 -16.41 32.66 18.32
N ALA A 336 -15.71 33.38 17.44
CA ALA A 336 -15.31 34.77 17.66
C ALA A 336 -16.52 35.72 17.80
N GLU A 337 -17.67 35.38 17.20
CA GLU A 337 -18.94 36.05 17.35
C GLU A 337 -19.78 35.55 18.55
N GLY A 338 -19.23 34.66 19.37
CA GLY A 338 -19.91 34.06 20.52
C GLY A 338 -21.03 33.04 20.12
N LYS A 339 -21.01 32.58 18.88
CA LYS A 339 -21.97 31.62 18.33
C LYS A 339 -21.40 30.22 18.23
N LYS A 340 -22.21 29.18 18.42
CA LYS A 340 -21.85 27.83 18.06
C LYS A 340 -22.11 27.60 16.56
N PHE A 341 -21.12 27.10 15.85
CA PHE A 341 -21.23 26.87 14.40
C PHE A 341 -22.44 25.99 14.02
N ALA A 342 -22.71 24.93 14.82
CA ALA A 342 -23.84 24.03 14.60
C ALA A 342 -25.22 24.70 14.70
N ASP A 343 -25.32 25.85 15.39
CA ASP A 343 -26.56 26.57 15.60
C ASP A 343 -26.79 27.67 14.52
N LEU A 344 -25.83 27.85 13.60
CA LEU A 344 -25.94 28.85 12.54
C LEU A 344 -26.95 28.44 11.48
N PRO A 345 -27.77 29.38 10.98
CA PRO A 345 -28.57 29.16 9.78
C PRO A 345 -27.66 28.82 8.57
N ARG A 346 -28.20 28.06 7.63
CA ARG A 346 -27.46 27.60 6.43
C ARG A 346 -26.87 28.79 5.64
N GLU A 347 -27.62 29.85 5.49
CA GLU A 347 -27.22 31.05 4.74
C GLU A 347 -25.93 31.67 5.37
N GLN A 348 -25.85 31.67 6.70
CA GLN A 348 -24.65 32.14 7.41
C GLN A 348 -23.47 31.19 7.24
N MET A 349 -23.71 29.88 7.28
CA MET A 349 -22.67 28.89 7.00
C MET A 349 -22.13 29.04 5.56
N GLU A 350 -23.01 29.24 4.57
CA GLU A 350 -22.63 29.45 3.17
C GLU A 350 -21.85 30.77 2.98
N ALA A 351 -22.23 31.80 3.67
CA ALA A 351 -21.52 33.08 3.67
C ALA A 351 -20.10 32.93 4.23
N LEU A 352 -19.95 32.25 5.37
CA LEU A 352 -18.65 31.94 5.96
C LEU A 352 -17.79 31.05 5.03
N TRP A 353 -18.39 30.06 4.38
CA TRP A 353 -17.71 29.23 3.40
C TRP A 353 -17.16 30.04 2.22
N ASN A 354 -17.96 30.98 1.69
CA ASN A 354 -17.52 31.85 0.61
C ASN A 354 -16.41 32.81 1.04
N LEU A 355 -16.45 33.33 2.26
CA LEU A 355 -15.40 34.15 2.83
C LEU A 355 -14.11 33.33 2.99
N SER A 356 -14.19 32.10 3.46
CA SER A 356 -13.01 31.20 3.58
C SER A 356 -12.30 30.98 2.24
N LYS A 357 -13.06 30.81 1.14
CA LYS A 357 -12.51 30.69 -0.23
C LYS A 357 -11.78 31.97 -0.68
N GLN A 358 -12.35 33.12 -0.41
CA GLN A 358 -11.76 34.42 -0.80
C GLN A 358 -10.41 34.67 -0.10
N ARG A 359 -10.28 34.25 1.15
CA ARG A 359 -9.02 34.39 1.92
C ARG A 359 -7.86 33.57 1.38
N GLU A 360 -8.16 32.39 0.82
CA GLU A 360 -7.15 31.50 0.22
C GLU A 360 -6.84 31.83 -1.24
N SER A 361 -7.56 32.76 -1.86
CA SER A 361 -7.29 33.19 -3.23
C SER A 361 -5.98 34.00 -3.29
N PRO A 362 -5.08 33.73 -4.26
CA PRO A 362 -3.76 34.37 -4.33
C PRO A 362 -3.80 35.91 -4.47
N LYS A 363 -4.95 36.52 -4.77
CA LYS A 363 -5.13 37.97 -4.79
C LYS A 363 -5.08 38.63 -3.41
N SER A 364 -5.23 37.87 -2.30
CA SER A 364 -5.19 38.40 -0.93
C SER A 364 -3.77 38.40 -0.33
N ALA A 365 -2.83 37.67 -0.93
CA ALA A 365 -1.45 37.61 -0.45
C ALA A 365 -0.56 38.78 -0.94
N ALA A 366 -1.05 39.62 -1.86
CA ALA A 366 -0.29 40.75 -2.43
C ALA A 366 -0.48 42.08 -1.66
N THR A 367 -1.18 42.08 -0.52
CA THR A 367 -1.48 43.29 0.25
C THR A 367 -1.05 43.14 1.73
N LYS A 368 0.09 42.54 1.98
CA LYS A 368 0.75 42.63 3.30
C LYS A 368 2.24 42.86 3.13
#